data_242631f365cd7ffc30213d80bb295a1f
#
_entry.id   242631f365cd7ffc30213d80bb295a1f
#
_cell.length_a   1.000
_cell.length_b   1.000
_cell.length_c   1.000
_cell.angle_alpha   90.00
_cell.angle_beta   90.00
_cell.angle_gamma   90.00
#
_symmetry.space_group_name_H-M   'P 1'
#
loop_
_entity.id
_entity.type
_entity.pdbx_description
1 polymer ?
#
loop_
_entity_poly.entity_id
_entity_poly.type
_entity_poly.pdbx_seq_one_letter_code
_entity_poly.pdbx_strand_id
1 'polypeptide(L)'
;MENYIVEGGNRLEGEVRISGAKNAALPIIAATLLNPEKIEIDNCPNIHDVFIMIDILNSLGCSVHMENNKMMVDTSGLNNYEIPENLMREMRSSVILAGAMLGRMKKCVFTYPGGCEIGARPINMHLEGFKQLGVSIVEESGRITCECGKLIGADITLDFPSVGATENIMLASVFADGTTYVRNVAREPEIKDLQDFLNGMGANIVGAGSNTIIIKGVKALHETVHNVIPDRIEAGTYLCLAAATQGDVIIKNVIPDHINSVLHKLKQIGSRLDVKKNEIAIRAPKLVLPTNIKTMPYPGFPTDMQSQFVSLLSIANGTSIVVETIFENRFKYVNELIRMGANITIEGRTAIIQGVHKLNGAIIETKDLRGGAALVIASLAAQGESKISGVNYLERGYENFVQKLQLLGAKIIKTWYTCKM
;
A
#
# COMPACT_ATOMS: atom_id res chain seq x y z
N MET A 1 -7.27 4.55 -24.03
CA MET A 1 -6.36 4.47 -22.87
C MET A 1 -6.31 5.81 -22.18
N GLU A 2 -6.34 5.81 -20.86
CA GLU A 2 -6.21 7.04 -20.06
C GLU A 2 -4.76 7.47 -19.99
N ASN A 3 -4.53 8.79 -20.03
CA ASN A 3 -3.21 9.38 -19.91
C ASN A 3 -3.28 10.62 -19.03
N TYR A 4 -2.18 10.96 -18.37
CA TYR A 4 -1.99 12.27 -17.79
C TYR A 4 -1.12 13.11 -18.71
N ILE A 5 -1.52 14.37 -18.93
CA ILE A 5 -0.70 15.42 -19.51
C ILE A 5 -0.28 16.32 -18.36
N VAL A 6 1.01 16.48 -18.18
CA VAL A 6 1.63 17.22 -17.05
C VAL A 6 2.54 18.31 -17.61
N GLU A 7 2.24 19.58 -17.31
CA GLU A 7 3.15 20.70 -17.55
C GLU A 7 3.99 20.93 -16.30
N GLY A 8 5.29 20.67 -16.40
CA GLY A 8 6.22 20.79 -15.28
C GLY A 8 6.69 22.22 -15.01
N GLY A 9 7.50 22.38 -13.95
CA GLY A 9 8.09 23.66 -13.56
C GLY A 9 7.18 24.57 -12.73
N ASN A 10 5.98 24.09 -12.33
CA ASN A 10 5.08 24.86 -11.47
C ASN A 10 5.35 24.51 -10.01
N ARG A 11 5.48 25.52 -9.16
CA ARG A 11 5.61 25.36 -7.70
C ARG A 11 4.28 24.90 -7.12
N LEU A 12 4.30 23.89 -6.25
CA LEU A 12 3.11 23.43 -5.55
C LEU A 12 2.95 24.20 -4.23
N GLU A 13 1.76 24.72 -3.97
CA GLU A 13 1.43 25.48 -2.76
C GLU A 13 0.01 25.16 -2.30
N GLY A 14 -0.23 25.23 -0.99
CA GLY A 14 -1.57 25.05 -0.41
C GLY A 14 -1.66 23.87 0.53
N GLU A 15 -2.86 23.32 0.67
CA GLU A 15 -3.16 22.25 1.61
C GLU A 15 -3.72 21.04 0.87
N VAL A 16 -3.33 19.83 1.34
CA VAL A 16 -3.89 18.57 0.87
C VAL A 16 -4.26 17.69 2.06
N ARG A 17 -5.46 17.10 2.00
CA ARG A 17 -5.95 16.14 2.98
C ARG A 17 -5.64 14.72 2.51
N ILE A 18 -5.01 13.93 3.38
CA ILE A 18 -4.67 12.53 3.10
C ILE A 18 -5.88 11.64 3.30
N SER A 19 -6.07 10.71 2.38
CA SER A 19 -7.11 9.68 2.40
C SER A 19 -6.79 8.55 3.38
N GLY A 20 -7.75 7.66 3.61
CA GLY A 20 -7.50 6.43 4.36
C GLY A 20 -6.45 5.55 3.68
N ALA A 21 -5.70 4.83 4.50
CA ALA A 21 -4.61 3.99 4.01
C ALA A 21 -5.11 2.77 3.25
N LYS A 22 -4.73 2.65 1.97
CA LYS A 22 -4.99 1.46 1.17
C LYS A 22 -4.59 0.18 1.89
N ASN A 23 -3.35 0.15 2.39
CA ASN A 23 -2.76 -1.05 3.00
C ASN A 23 -3.37 -1.39 4.37
N ALA A 24 -4.15 -0.49 4.99
CA ALA A 24 -4.96 -0.76 6.16
C ALA A 24 -6.39 -1.16 5.78
N ALA A 25 -7.00 -0.47 4.82
CA ALA A 25 -8.38 -0.73 4.40
C ALA A 25 -8.57 -2.16 3.87
N LEU A 26 -7.66 -2.67 3.02
CA LEU A 26 -7.80 -4.00 2.42
C LEU A 26 -7.84 -5.14 3.45
N PRO A 27 -6.92 -5.24 4.44
CA PRO A 27 -7.02 -6.27 5.48
C PRO A 27 -8.22 -6.06 6.41
N ILE A 28 -8.64 -4.82 6.68
CA ILE A 28 -9.84 -4.51 7.47
C ILE A 28 -11.10 -4.98 6.73
N ILE A 29 -11.22 -4.72 5.44
CA ILE A 29 -12.33 -5.21 4.60
C ILE A 29 -12.35 -6.75 4.60
N ALA A 30 -11.20 -7.42 4.46
CA ALA A 30 -11.13 -8.88 4.55
C ALA A 30 -11.56 -9.39 5.93
N ALA A 31 -11.18 -8.69 7.00
CA ALA A 31 -11.50 -9.04 8.38
C ALA A 31 -13.01 -8.98 8.69
N THR A 32 -13.80 -8.19 7.93
CA THR A 32 -15.25 -8.15 8.09
C THR A 32 -15.90 -9.51 7.90
N LEU A 33 -15.31 -10.39 7.07
CA LEU A 33 -15.81 -11.77 6.86
C LEU A 33 -15.85 -12.61 8.15
N LEU A 34 -15.08 -12.24 9.18
CA LEU A 34 -15.06 -12.97 10.47
C LEU A 34 -16.34 -12.76 11.29
N ASN A 35 -17.09 -11.70 11.07
CA ASN A 35 -18.31 -11.40 11.81
C ASN A 35 -19.56 -11.49 10.91
N PRO A 36 -20.66 -12.17 11.32
CA PRO A 36 -21.89 -12.23 10.53
C PRO A 36 -22.75 -10.96 10.60
N GLU A 37 -22.43 -10.03 11.48
CA GLU A 37 -23.21 -8.81 11.69
C GLU A 37 -22.69 -7.66 10.81
N LYS A 38 -23.42 -6.55 10.79
CA LYS A 38 -23.05 -5.38 10.02
C LYS A 38 -21.85 -4.67 10.62
N ILE A 39 -20.95 -4.23 9.75
CA ILE A 39 -19.74 -3.50 10.12
C ILE A 39 -19.69 -2.20 9.34
N GLU A 40 -19.33 -1.12 10.02
CA GLU A 40 -19.13 0.19 9.43
C GLU A 40 -17.62 0.54 9.42
N ILE A 41 -17.11 0.97 8.26
CA ILE A 41 -15.72 1.39 8.08
C ILE A 41 -15.71 2.83 7.56
N ASP A 42 -15.25 3.75 8.39
CA ASP A 42 -15.06 5.16 8.05
C ASP A 42 -13.67 5.40 7.44
N ASN A 43 -13.52 6.50 6.70
CA ASN A 43 -12.29 6.89 6.02
C ASN A 43 -11.75 5.78 5.10
N CYS A 44 -12.63 4.94 4.53
CA CYS A 44 -12.25 3.94 3.54
C CYS A 44 -11.93 4.64 2.21
N PRO A 45 -10.73 4.46 1.62
CA PRO A 45 -10.35 5.20 0.42
C PRO A 45 -11.13 4.73 -0.80
N ASN A 46 -11.57 5.69 -1.62
CA ASN A 46 -12.26 5.44 -2.88
C ASN A 46 -11.22 5.18 -4.00
N ILE A 47 -10.71 3.95 -4.05
CA ILE A 47 -9.65 3.50 -4.97
C ILE A 47 -10.01 2.16 -5.61
N HIS A 48 -9.42 1.89 -6.76
CA HIS A 48 -9.74 0.69 -7.56
C HIS A 48 -9.56 -0.63 -6.77
N ASP A 49 -8.49 -0.78 -5.98
CA ASP A 49 -8.25 -2.01 -5.22
C ASP A 49 -9.33 -2.25 -4.13
N VAL A 50 -9.96 -1.20 -3.60
CA VAL A 50 -11.11 -1.33 -2.68
C VAL A 50 -12.34 -1.84 -3.43
N PHE A 51 -12.59 -1.37 -4.65
CA PHE A 51 -13.70 -1.89 -5.47
C PHE A 51 -13.51 -3.36 -5.85
N ILE A 52 -12.28 -3.80 -6.15
CA ILE A 52 -12.01 -5.23 -6.36
C ILE A 52 -12.36 -6.05 -5.10
N MET A 53 -12.02 -5.56 -3.90
CA MET A 53 -12.41 -6.23 -2.64
C MET A 53 -13.93 -6.28 -2.48
N ILE A 54 -14.66 -5.21 -2.82
CA ILE A 54 -16.13 -5.17 -2.81
C ILE A 54 -16.68 -6.24 -3.76
N ASP A 55 -16.16 -6.33 -4.97
CA ASP A 55 -16.60 -7.31 -5.96
C ASP A 55 -16.35 -8.74 -5.47
N ILE A 56 -15.21 -9.00 -4.82
CA ILE A 56 -14.94 -10.31 -4.23
C ILE A 56 -15.93 -10.59 -3.10
N LEU A 57 -16.17 -9.69 -2.17
CA LEU A 57 -17.12 -9.89 -1.07
C LEU A 57 -18.53 -10.16 -1.59
N ASN A 58 -18.98 -9.40 -2.59
CA ASN A 58 -20.28 -9.60 -3.23
C ASN A 58 -20.37 -11.00 -3.91
N SER A 59 -19.28 -11.45 -4.56
CA SER A 59 -19.23 -12.80 -5.18
C SER A 59 -19.27 -13.94 -4.15
N LEU A 60 -18.85 -13.67 -2.91
CA LEU A 60 -18.90 -14.61 -1.80
C LEU A 60 -20.28 -14.64 -1.10
N GLY A 61 -21.22 -13.76 -1.51
CA GLY A 61 -22.57 -13.66 -0.96
C GLY A 61 -22.77 -12.57 0.08
N CYS A 62 -21.76 -11.71 0.30
CA CYS A 62 -21.89 -10.55 1.18
C CYS A 62 -22.61 -9.39 0.46
N SER A 63 -23.06 -8.39 1.22
CA SER A 63 -23.60 -7.13 0.70
C SER A 63 -22.73 -5.97 1.16
N VAL A 64 -22.19 -5.19 0.23
CA VAL A 64 -21.33 -4.06 0.53
C VAL A 64 -21.89 -2.79 -0.10
N HIS A 65 -21.99 -1.75 0.69
CA HIS A 65 -22.38 -0.41 0.23
C HIS A 65 -21.29 0.60 0.62
N MET A 66 -20.86 1.42 -0.34
CA MET A 66 -19.83 2.45 -0.10
C MET A 66 -20.31 3.80 -0.62
N GLU A 67 -20.31 4.79 0.25
CA GLU A 67 -20.67 6.17 -0.06
C GLU A 67 -19.83 7.15 0.79
N ASN A 68 -19.28 8.20 0.17
CA ASN A 68 -18.54 9.28 0.84
C ASN A 68 -17.42 8.77 1.78
N ASN A 69 -16.60 7.81 1.32
CA ASN A 69 -15.54 7.16 2.11
C ASN A 69 -16.02 6.40 3.36
N LYS A 70 -17.32 6.12 3.44
CA LYS A 70 -17.93 5.26 4.44
C LYS A 70 -18.39 3.97 3.77
N MET A 71 -17.98 2.83 4.31
CA MET A 71 -18.34 1.50 3.81
C MET A 71 -19.17 0.77 4.87
N MET A 72 -20.28 0.19 4.43
CA MET A 72 -21.12 -0.71 5.21
C MET A 72 -21.00 -2.11 4.64
N VAL A 73 -20.61 -3.08 5.46
CA VAL A 73 -20.44 -4.48 5.06
C VAL A 73 -21.40 -5.35 5.86
N ASP A 74 -22.20 -6.15 5.16
CA ASP A 74 -23.07 -7.17 5.74
C ASP A 74 -22.64 -8.54 5.20
N THR A 75 -22.09 -9.38 6.06
CA THR A 75 -21.60 -10.72 5.71
C THR A 75 -22.54 -11.84 6.12
N SER A 76 -23.79 -11.53 6.51
CA SER A 76 -24.79 -12.54 6.91
C SER A 76 -25.12 -13.54 5.78
N GLY A 77 -25.02 -13.08 4.53
CA GLY A 77 -25.26 -13.88 3.32
C GLY A 77 -24.05 -14.70 2.82
N LEU A 78 -22.92 -14.69 3.53
CA LEU A 78 -21.70 -15.43 3.14
C LEU A 78 -22.00 -16.93 2.98
N ASN A 79 -21.92 -17.45 1.75
CA ASN A 79 -22.28 -18.82 1.41
C ASN A 79 -21.31 -19.50 0.44
N ASN A 80 -20.30 -18.80 -0.05
CA ASN A 80 -19.29 -19.31 -0.97
C ASN A 80 -17.90 -19.20 -0.35
N TYR A 81 -17.09 -20.24 -0.54
CA TYR A 81 -15.70 -20.31 -0.07
C TYR A 81 -14.66 -20.26 -1.21
N GLU A 82 -15.11 -20.07 -2.45
CA GLU A 82 -14.23 -19.96 -3.61
C GLU A 82 -14.11 -18.51 -4.08
N ILE A 83 -12.88 -17.98 -4.06
CA ILE A 83 -12.59 -16.63 -4.54
C ILE A 83 -12.43 -16.68 -6.06
N PRO A 84 -13.15 -15.84 -6.84
CA PRO A 84 -13.07 -15.85 -8.31
C PRO A 84 -11.66 -15.58 -8.83
N GLU A 85 -11.20 -16.45 -9.73
CA GLU A 85 -9.84 -16.40 -10.29
C GLU A 85 -9.53 -15.06 -10.97
N ASN A 86 -10.47 -14.53 -11.76
CA ASN A 86 -10.28 -13.25 -12.45
C ASN A 86 -9.98 -12.12 -11.46
N LEU A 87 -10.72 -12.03 -10.34
CA LEU A 87 -10.50 -11.00 -9.31
C LEU A 87 -9.20 -11.24 -8.51
N MET A 88 -8.84 -12.52 -8.27
CA MET A 88 -7.55 -12.86 -7.66
C MET A 88 -6.36 -12.41 -8.53
N ARG A 89 -6.50 -12.48 -9.85
CA ARG A 89 -5.46 -12.06 -10.80
C ARG A 89 -5.31 -10.54 -10.89
N GLU A 90 -6.38 -9.77 -10.65
CA GLU A 90 -6.33 -8.30 -10.70
C GLU A 90 -5.60 -7.69 -9.52
N MET A 91 -5.73 -8.28 -8.33
CA MET A 91 -5.17 -7.71 -7.11
C MET A 91 -4.46 -8.76 -6.25
N ARG A 92 -3.14 -8.58 -6.08
CA ARG A 92 -2.35 -9.52 -5.26
C ARG A 92 -2.81 -9.58 -3.79
N SER A 93 -3.26 -8.46 -3.22
CA SER A 93 -3.69 -8.39 -1.82
C SER A 93 -4.92 -9.25 -1.53
N SER A 94 -5.64 -9.74 -2.55
CA SER A 94 -6.79 -10.63 -2.39
C SER A 94 -6.45 -11.94 -1.64
N VAL A 95 -5.19 -12.37 -1.63
CA VAL A 95 -4.75 -13.54 -0.83
C VAL A 95 -5.04 -13.38 0.66
N ILE A 96 -5.22 -12.15 1.18
CA ILE A 96 -5.51 -11.90 2.59
C ILE A 96 -6.89 -12.42 3.01
N LEU A 97 -7.81 -12.57 2.06
CA LEU A 97 -9.12 -13.16 2.30
C LEU A 97 -9.04 -14.60 2.80
N ALA A 98 -7.96 -15.34 2.43
CA ALA A 98 -7.80 -16.74 2.83
C ALA A 98 -7.79 -16.90 4.35
N GLY A 99 -7.12 -16.03 5.10
CA GLY A 99 -7.10 -16.06 6.56
C GLY A 99 -8.48 -15.83 7.18
N ALA A 100 -9.21 -14.83 6.68
CA ALA A 100 -10.56 -14.53 7.14
C ALA A 100 -11.54 -15.67 6.81
N MET A 101 -11.47 -16.21 5.59
CA MET A 101 -12.30 -17.34 5.15
C MET A 101 -12.03 -18.61 6.01
N LEU A 102 -10.78 -18.93 6.28
CA LEU A 102 -10.41 -20.02 7.18
C LEU A 102 -10.94 -19.79 8.59
N GLY A 103 -10.82 -18.58 9.11
CA GLY A 103 -11.39 -18.20 10.39
C GLY A 103 -12.89 -18.47 10.45
N ARG A 104 -13.64 -18.01 9.45
CA ARG A 104 -15.10 -18.05 9.41
C ARG A 104 -15.66 -19.39 8.94
N MET A 105 -15.21 -19.91 7.78
CA MET A 105 -15.80 -21.04 7.08
C MET A 105 -15.00 -22.34 7.23
N LYS A 106 -13.77 -22.29 7.76
CA LYS A 106 -12.84 -23.41 7.86
C LYS A 106 -12.40 -23.97 6.50
N LYS A 107 -12.76 -23.26 5.42
CA LYS A 107 -12.43 -23.62 4.05
C LYS A 107 -12.25 -22.38 3.20
N CYS A 108 -11.28 -22.41 2.30
CA CYS A 108 -11.06 -21.40 1.28
C CYS A 108 -10.43 -22.04 0.05
N VAL A 109 -10.93 -21.67 -1.14
CA VAL A 109 -10.35 -22.07 -2.43
C VAL A 109 -9.99 -20.81 -3.18
N PHE A 110 -8.74 -20.73 -3.63
CA PHE A 110 -8.25 -19.59 -4.39
C PHE A 110 -7.14 -20.02 -5.36
N THR A 111 -6.77 -19.13 -6.30
CA THR A 111 -5.64 -19.32 -7.20
C THR A 111 -4.46 -18.49 -6.78
N TYR A 112 -3.27 -18.74 -7.34
CA TYR A 112 -2.14 -17.86 -7.12
C TYR A 112 -2.51 -16.42 -7.53
N PRO A 113 -2.30 -15.43 -6.64
CA PRO A 113 -2.66 -14.06 -6.94
C PRO A 113 -1.81 -13.51 -8.07
N GLY A 114 -2.44 -12.78 -8.99
CA GLY A 114 -1.78 -12.19 -10.14
C GLY A 114 -0.96 -10.94 -9.83
N GLY A 115 -0.41 -10.39 -10.85
CA GLY A 115 0.02 -9.04 -11.10
C GLY A 115 0.79 -8.28 -10.02
N CYS A 116 2.10 -8.56 -9.86
CA CYS A 116 2.99 -7.53 -9.37
C CYS A 116 4.32 -7.64 -10.11
N GLU A 117 4.65 -6.63 -10.89
CA GLU A 117 5.88 -6.59 -11.66
C GLU A 117 7.14 -6.30 -10.83
N ILE A 118 7.00 -6.03 -9.52
CA ILE A 118 8.08 -5.63 -8.62
C ILE A 118 8.89 -6.80 -8.02
N GLY A 119 8.44 -8.05 -8.21
CA GLY A 119 9.14 -9.25 -7.71
C GLY A 119 8.22 -10.47 -7.58
N ALA A 120 8.80 -11.64 -7.28
CA ALA A 120 8.08 -12.92 -7.20
C ALA A 120 7.01 -12.94 -6.10
N ARG A 121 7.28 -12.37 -4.92
CA ARG A 121 6.37 -12.27 -3.77
C ARG A 121 5.64 -13.60 -3.48
N PRO A 122 6.35 -14.68 -3.14
CA PRO A 122 5.75 -15.99 -2.88
C PRO A 122 4.78 -15.91 -1.69
N ILE A 123 3.80 -16.83 -1.66
CA ILE A 123 2.81 -16.92 -0.57
C ILE A 123 3.13 -18.02 0.43
N ASN A 124 4.32 -18.63 0.37
CA ASN A 124 4.72 -19.76 1.21
C ASN A 124 4.54 -19.48 2.70
N MET A 125 4.93 -18.28 3.19
CA MET A 125 4.77 -17.92 4.61
C MET A 125 3.30 -17.89 5.06
N HIS A 126 2.38 -17.54 4.16
CA HIS A 126 0.94 -17.62 4.43
C HIS A 126 0.52 -19.08 4.61
N LEU A 127 0.88 -19.93 3.64
CA LEU A 127 0.50 -21.35 3.62
C LEU A 127 1.14 -22.11 4.80
N GLU A 128 2.40 -21.83 5.11
CA GLU A 128 3.08 -22.45 6.24
C GLU A 128 2.45 -22.04 7.58
N GLY A 129 2.10 -20.77 7.75
CA GLY A 129 1.37 -20.31 8.92
C GLY A 129 0.00 -21.03 9.08
N PHE A 130 -0.73 -21.23 7.98
CA PHE A 130 -1.99 -21.99 7.98
C PHE A 130 -1.78 -23.45 8.37
N LYS A 131 -0.75 -24.12 7.83
CA LYS A 131 -0.42 -25.51 8.22
C LYS A 131 -0.17 -25.64 9.72
N GLN A 132 0.57 -24.68 10.30
CA GLN A 132 0.83 -24.69 11.74
C GLN A 132 -0.44 -24.48 12.58
N LEU A 133 -1.47 -23.81 12.04
CA LEU A 133 -2.79 -23.70 12.65
C LEU A 133 -3.69 -24.94 12.45
N GLY A 134 -3.17 -26.01 11.79
CA GLY A 134 -3.89 -27.26 11.54
C GLY A 134 -4.68 -27.30 10.24
N VAL A 135 -4.37 -26.41 9.27
CA VAL A 135 -5.02 -26.40 7.95
C VAL A 135 -4.36 -27.40 7.02
N SER A 136 -5.16 -28.23 6.38
CA SER A 136 -4.75 -29.06 5.23
C SER A 136 -4.75 -28.21 3.96
N ILE A 137 -3.68 -28.31 3.19
CA ILE A 137 -3.51 -27.53 1.96
C ILE A 137 -3.24 -28.50 0.81
N VAL A 138 -4.05 -28.38 -0.25
CA VAL A 138 -3.90 -29.14 -1.49
C VAL A 138 -3.72 -28.16 -2.64
N GLU A 139 -2.66 -28.33 -3.39
CA GLU A 139 -2.35 -27.53 -4.58
C GLU A 139 -2.50 -28.40 -5.83
N GLU A 140 -3.49 -28.10 -6.64
CA GLU A 140 -3.78 -28.88 -7.84
C GLU A 140 -4.26 -27.97 -8.98
N SER A 141 -3.70 -28.15 -10.17
CA SER A 141 -4.10 -27.42 -11.39
C SER A 141 -4.14 -25.89 -11.23
N GLY A 142 -3.21 -25.31 -10.43
CA GLY A 142 -3.13 -23.87 -10.17
C GLY A 142 -4.13 -23.35 -9.13
N ARG A 143 -4.93 -24.23 -8.53
CA ARG A 143 -5.85 -23.95 -7.42
C ARG A 143 -5.23 -24.38 -6.10
N ILE A 144 -5.48 -23.60 -5.07
CA ILE A 144 -5.07 -23.86 -3.69
C ILE A 144 -6.34 -24.05 -2.87
N THR A 145 -6.52 -25.24 -2.32
CA THR A 145 -7.60 -25.56 -1.41
C THR A 145 -7.04 -25.65 0.00
N CYS A 146 -7.53 -24.79 0.88
CA CYS A 146 -7.22 -24.76 2.30
C CYS A 146 -8.44 -25.19 3.11
N GLU A 147 -8.32 -26.20 3.94
CA GLU A 147 -9.47 -26.74 4.72
C GLU A 147 -9.01 -27.27 6.08
N CYS A 148 -9.83 -27.09 7.11
CA CYS A 148 -9.59 -27.65 8.44
C CYS A 148 -10.91 -27.94 9.13
N GLY A 149 -10.93 -28.96 10.02
CA GLY A 149 -12.07 -29.18 10.91
C GLY A 149 -12.08 -28.14 12.06
N LYS A 150 -10.90 -27.74 12.52
CA LYS A 150 -10.71 -26.81 13.64
C LYS A 150 -9.36 -26.13 13.49
N LEU A 151 -9.32 -24.83 13.75
CA LEU A 151 -8.06 -24.09 13.88
C LEU A 151 -7.54 -24.24 15.32
N ILE A 152 -6.24 -24.49 15.47
CA ILE A 152 -5.58 -24.70 16.77
C ILE A 152 -4.49 -23.66 16.94
N GLY A 153 -4.43 -23.02 18.11
CA GLY A 153 -3.38 -22.03 18.42
C GLY A 153 -1.98 -22.66 18.38
N ALA A 154 -1.02 -21.91 17.84
CA ALA A 154 0.34 -22.40 17.59
C ALA A 154 1.39 -21.32 17.89
N ASP A 155 2.66 -21.72 17.99
CA ASP A 155 3.81 -20.81 18.05
C ASP A 155 4.48 -20.75 16.67
N ILE A 156 4.21 -19.68 15.93
CA ILE A 156 4.56 -19.50 14.52
C ILE A 156 5.68 -18.45 14.43
N THR A 157 6.81 -18.82 13.82
CA THR A 157 7.90 -17.88 13.54
C THR A 157 8.00 -17.62 12.04
N LEU A 158 7.91 -16.36 11.61
CA LEU A 158 8.09 -15.96 10.22
C LEU A 158 9.59 -15.81 9.90
N ASP A 159 10.04 -16.35 8.77
CA ASP A 159 11.43 -16.20 8.31
C ASP A 159 11.77 -14.74 7.96
N PHE A 160 10.76 -13.98 7.55
CA PHE A 160 10.85 -12.57 7.21
C PHE A 160 9.59 -11.84 7.71
N PRO A 161 9.68 -10.57 8.21
CA PRO A 161 8.53 -9.82 8.68
C PRO A 161 7.61 -9.42 7.51
N SER A 162 6.87 -10.40 6.99
CA SER A 162 5.92 -10.23 5.89
C SER A 162 4.62 -9.62 6.39
N VAL A 163 4.23 -8.47 5.83
CA VAL A 163 2.95 -7.82 6.14
C VAL A 163 1.77 -8.75 5.87
N GLY A 164 1.64 -9.25 4.63
CA GLY A 164 0.51 -10.09 4.24
C GLY A 164 0.43 -11.41 5.01
N ALA A 165 1.58 -12.07 5.30
CA ALA A 165 1.56 -13.30 6.10
C ALA A 165 1.14 -13.02 7.55
N THR A 166 1.62 -11.92 8.15
CA THR A 166 1.21 -11.47 9.48
C THR A 166 -0.30 -11.26 9.54
N GLU A 167 -0.86 -10.50 8.60
CA GLU A 167 -2.29 -10.23 8.51
C GLU A 167 -3.12 -11.50 8.36
N ASN A 168 -2.73 -12.39 7.44
CA ASN A 168 -3.44 -13.63 7.18
C ASN A 168 -3.46 -14.57 8.39
N ILE A 169 -2.31 -14.71 9.08
CA ILE A 169 -2.23 -15.53 10.29
C ILE A 169 -3.04 -14.90 11.42
N MET A 170 -3.03 -13.56 11.57
CA MET A 170 -3.87 -12.86 12.54
C MET A 170 -5.35 -13.18 12.30
N LEU A 171 -5.83 -13.03 11.06
CA LEU A 171 -7.23 -13.28 10.70
C LEU A 171 -7.64 -14.73 10.95
N ALA A 172 -6.83 -15.71 10.54
CA ALA A 172 -7.13 -17.12 10.76
C ALA A 172 -7.15 -17.49 12.24
N SER A 173 -6.30 -16.85 13.06
CA SER A 173 -6.13 -17.20 14.47
C SER A 173 -7.21 -16.65 15.40
N VAL A 174 -8.07 -15.72 14.94
CA VAL A 174 -9.13 -15.11 15.77
C VAL A 174 -10.04 -16.16 16.43
N PHE A 175 -10.37 -17.23 15.71
CA PHE A 175 -11.21 -18.33 16.18
C PHE A 175 -10.43 -19.63 16.42
N ALA A 176 -9.10 -19.58 16.55
CA ALA A 176 -8.32 -20.76 16.88
C ALA A 176 -8.54 -21.20 18.35
N ASP A 177 -8.58 -22.48 18.58
CA ASP A 177 -8.65 -23.00 19.97
C ASP A 177 -7.30 -22.83 20.66
N GLY A 178 -7.29 -22.10 21.76
CA GLY A 178 -6.09 -21.77 22.51
C GLY A 178 -5.47 -20.43 22.14
N THR A 179 -4.15 -20.35 22.21
CA THR A 179 -3.39 -19.11 21.98
C THR A 179 -2.40 -19.29 20.84
N THR A 180 -2.38 -18.34 19.91
CA THR A 180 -1.39 -18.27 18.84
C THR A 180 -0.35 -17.19 19.16
N TYR A 181 0.93 -17.56 19.08
CA TYR A 181 2.05 -16.64 19.11
C TYR A 181 2.61 -16.52 17.70
N VAL A 182 2.66 -15.30 17.16
CA VAL A 182 3.29 -15.05 15.87
C VAL A 182 4.54 -14.20 16.09
N ARG A 183 5.71 -14.76 15.77
CA ARG A 183 7.02 -14.14 16.01
C ARG A 183 7.63 -13.62 14.73
N ASN A 184 8.52 -12.64 14.84
CA ASN A 184 9.15 -11.93 13.73
C ASN A 184 8.13 -11.34 12.75
N VAL A 185 7.05 -10.79 13.30
CA VAL A 185 5.95 -10.20 12.55
C VAL A 185 6.31 -8.86 11.93
N ALA A 186 5.55 -8.46 10.93
CA ALA A 186 5.54 -7.10 10.42
C ALA A 186 5.04 -6.11 11.49
N ARG A 187 5.63 -4.91 11.53
CA ARG A 187 5.38 -3.90 12.57
C ARG A 187 4.74 -2.64 12.03
N GLU A 188 4.37 -2.64 10.76
CA GLU A 188 3.74 -1.54 10.07
C GLU A 188 2.50 -1.03 10.83
N PRO A 189 2.23 0.29 10.81
CA PRO A 189 1.05 0.87 11.45
C PRO A 189 -0.27 0.21 11.02
N GLU A 190 -0.33 -0.28 9.81
CA GLU A 190 -1.48 -1.00 9.24
C GLU A 190 -1.78 -2.30 9.98
N ILE A 191 -0.75 -2.99 10.52
CA ILE A 191 -0.91 -4.18 11.37
C ILE A 191 -1.54 -3.80 12.73
N LYS A 192 -1.15 -2.63 13.27
CA LYS A 192 -1.74 -2.12 14.50
C LYS A 192 -3.20 -1.73 14.29
N ASP A 193 -3.51 -1.11 13.15
CA ASP A 193 -4.87 -0.73 12.78
C ASP A 193 -5.78 -1.96 12.63
N LEU A 194 -5.27 -3.04 11.99
CA LEU A 194 -5.97 -4.32 11.91
C LEU A 194 -6.22 -4.93 13.31
N GLN A 195 -5.21 -4.90 14.21
CA GLN A 195 -5.40 -5.36 15.61
C GLN A 195 -6.50 -4.55 16.30
N ASP A 196 -6.50 -3.23 16.15
CA ASP A 196 -7.46 -2.35 16.81
C ASP A 196 -8.88 -2.59 16.27
N PHE A 197 -9.03 -2.77 14.97
CA PHE A 197 -10.27 -3.17 14.34
C PHE A 197 -10.80 -4.52 14.87
N LEU A 198 -9.97 -5.56 14.86
CA LEU A 198 -10.34 -6.90 15.36
C LEU A 198 -10.71 -6.87 16.83
N ASN A 199 -9.95 -6.16 17.65
CA ASN A 199 -10.27 -5.99 19.08
C ASN A 199 -11.55 -5.17 19.29
N GLY A 200 -11.83 -4.20 18.41
CA GLY A 200 -13.11 -3.47 18.36
C GLY A 200 -14.30 -4.39 18.12
N MET A 201 -14.11 -5.49 17.38
CA MET A 201 -15.12 -6.55 17.21
C MET A 201 -15.14 -7.58 18.37
N GLY A 202 -14.27 -7.48 19.37
CA GLY A 202 -14.22 -8.42 20.50
C GLY A 202 -13.15 -9.51 20.38
N ALA A 203 -12.22 -9.44 19.43
CA ALA A 203 -11.04 -10.29 19.42
C ALA A 203 -10.11 -9.97 20.61
N ASN A 204 -9.17 -10.86 20.89
CA ASN A 204 -8.19 -10.69 21.96
C ASN A 204 -6.78 -10.80 21.37
N ILE A 205 -6.28 -9.66 20.88
CA ILE A 205 -4.99 -9.56 20.18
C ILE A 205 -4.15 -8.46 20.83
N VAL A 206 -2.89 -8.77 21.13
CA VAL A 206 -1.91 -7.81 21.65
C VAL A 206 -0.56 -7.96 20.93
N GLY A 207 0.24 -6.91 20.94
CA GLY A 207 1.62 -6.95 20.46
C GLY A 207 1.84 -6.42 19.05
N ALA A 208 0.82 -5.99 18.30
CA ALA A 208 1.02 -5.33 17.01
C ALA A 208 1.91 -4.07 17.16
N GLY A 209 2.86 -3.89 16.25
CA GLY A 209 3.93 -2.89 16.35
C GLY A 209 5.19 -3.39 17.08
N SER A 210 5.14 -4.56 17.73
CA SER A 210 6.30 -5.25 18.32
C SER A 210 6.76 -6.43 17.44
N ASN A 211 7.75 -7.20 17.89
CA ASN A 211 8.24 -8.38 17.18
C ASN A 211 7.33 -9.62 17.31
N THR A 212 6.34 -9.60 18.22
CA THR A 212 5.50 -10.75 18.50
C THR A 212 4.08 -10.29 18.69
N ILE A 213 3.15 -10.94 18.02
CA ILE A 213 1.72 -10.78 18.21
C ILE A 213 1.19 -12.02 18.93
N ILE A 214 0.34 -11.80 19.93
CA ILE A 214 -0.31 -12.85 20.71
C ILE A 214 -1.80 -12.75 20.45
N ILE A 215 -2.41 -13.84 20.01
CA ILE A 215 -3.84 -13.92 19.69
C ILE A 215 -4.44 -15.02 20.54
N LYS A 216 -5.34 -14.66 21.44
CA LYS A 216 -6.13 -15.62 22.20
C LYS A 216 -7.47 -15.80 21.50
N GLY A 217 -7.73 -17.01 21.03
CA GLY A 217 -8.94 -17.32 20.29
C GLY A 217 -10.22 -17.01 21.07
N VAL A 218 -11.22 -16.51 20.35
CA VAL A 218 -12.54 -16.15 20.89
C VAL A 218 -13.64 -17.01 20.25
N LYS A 219 -14.84 -17.01 20.85
CA LYS A 219 -15.96 -17.82 20.33
C LYS A 219 -16.82 -17.07 19.31
N ALA A 220 -16.91 -15.77 19.44
CA ALA A 220 -17.72 -14.89 18.59
C ALA A 220 -17.12 -13.49 18.54
N LEU A 221 -17.43 -12.77 17.48
CA LEU A 221 -17.21 -11.34 17.31
C LEU A 221 -18.56 -10.61 17.25
N HIS A 222 -18.55 -9.30 17.33
CA HIS A 222 -19.73 -8.43 17.29
C HIS A 222 -19.52 -7.26 16.33
N GLU A 223 -20.57 -6.49 16.09
CA GLU A 223 -20.53 -5.28 15.27
C GLU A 223 -19.53 -4.24 15.81
N THR A 224 -18.99 -3.43 14.92
CA THR A 224 -18.11 -2.31 15.27
C THR A 224 -18.15 -1.23 14.20
N VAL A 225 -17.75 -0.03 14.60
CA VAL A 225 -17.43 1.09 13.71
C VAL A 225 -15.93 1.35 13.81
N HIS A 226 -15.25 1.43 12.68
CA HIS A 226 -13.80 1.66 12.65
C HIS A 226 -13.42 2.75 11.66
N ASN A 227 -12.48 3.59 12.05
CA ASN A 227 -11.93 4.64 11.19
C ASN A 227 -10.54 4.26 10.73
N VAL A 228 -10.38 3.95 9.44
CA VAL A 228 -9.10 3.58 8.83
C VAL A 228 -8.07 4.70 9.01
N ILE A 229 -6.85 4.33 9.42
CA ILE A 229 -5.75 5.30 9.57
C ILE A 229 -5.42 5.99 8.24
N PRO A 230 -4.92 7.25 8.26
CA PRO A 230 -4.50 7.94 7.04
C PRO A 230 -3.29 7.28 6.38
N ASP A 231 -3.25 7.34 5.03
CA ASP A 231 -2.19 6.71 4.23
C ASP A 231 -0.85 7.44 4.35
N ARG A 232 0.08 6.83 5.07
CA ARG A 232 1.45 7.35 5.25
C ARG A 232 2.26 7.42 3.96
N ILE A 233 1.95 6.57 2.96
CA ILE A 233 2.65 6.55 1.68
C ILE A 233 2.10 7.65 0.76
N GLU A 234 0.79 7.89 0.77
CA GLU A 234 0.21 9.06 0.11
C GLU A 234 0.79 10.35 0.69
N ALA A 235 0.84 10.49 2.03
CA ALA A 235 1.44 11.63 2.71
C ALA A 235 2.91 11.85 2.28
N GLY A 236 3.72 10.78 2.29
CA GLY A 236 5.11 10.83 1.84
C GLY A 236 5.25 11.22 0.37
N THR A 237 4.33 10.79 -0.48
CA THR A 237 4.32 11.15 -1.91
C THR A 237 4.08 12.64 -2.11
N TYR A 238 3.10 13.25 -1.40
CA TYR A 238 2.89 14.70 -1.48
C TYR A 238 4.03 15.51 -0.87
N LEU A 239 4.70 15.00 0.17
CA LEU A 239 5.91 15.62 0.69
C LEU A 239 7.06 15.59 -0.33
N CYS A 240 7.24 14.49 -1.08
CA CYS A 240 8.21 14.40 -2.16
C CYS A 240 7.86 15.33 -3.33
N LEU A 241 6.56 15.42 -3.69
CA LEU A 241 6.05 16.35 -4.70
C LEU A 241 6.39 17.79 -4.35
N ALA A 242 6.09 18.22 -3.11
CA ALA A 242 6.46 19.55 -2.63
C ALA A 242 7.96 19.78 -2.71
N ALA A 243 8.78 18.81 -2.24
CA ALA A 243 10.25 18.95 -2.27
C ALA A 243 10.80 19.06 -3.69
N ALA A 244 10.27 18.29 -4.65
CA ALA A 244 10.73 18.26 -6.03
C ALA A 244 10.35 19.53 -6.83
N THR A 245 9.23 20.17 -6.47
CA THR A 245 8.69 21.36 -7.15
C THR A 245 9.02 22.68 -6.45
N GLN A 246 9.94 22.66 -5.47
CA GLN A 246 10.28 23.81 -4.63
C GLN A 246 9.06 24.42 -3.90
N GLY A 247 8.09 23.55 -3.54
CA GLY A 247 6.78 23.90 -3.02
C GLY A 247 6.76 24.27 -1.53
N ASP A 248 5.60 24.77 -1.11
CA ASP A 248 5.25 25.05 0.29
C ASP A 248 3.85 24.47 0.53
N VAL A 249 3.77 23.26 1.11
CA VAL A 249 2.55 22.45 1.18
C VAL A 249 2.27 22.01 2.61
N ILE A 250 1.00 22.04 2.99
CA ILE A 250 0.51 21.56 4.28
C ILE A 250 -0.24 20.24 4.05
N ILE A 251 0.24 19.17 4.66
CA ILE A 251 -0.38 17.85 4.65
C ILE A 251 -1.30 17.74 5.87
N LYS A 252 -2.59 17.59 5.65
CA LYS A 252 -3.62 17.39 6.68
C LYS A 252 -4.02 15.93 6.81
N ASN A 253 -4.55 15.53 7.96
CA ASN A 253 -4.98 14.17 8.24
C ASN A 253 -3.82 13.19 8.06
N VAL A 254 -2.75 13.37 8.83
CA VAL A 254 -1.56 12.50 8.82
C VAL A 254 -1.16 12.16 10.25
N ILE A 255 -0.60 10.97 10.45
CA ILE A 255 0.03 10.56 11.72
C ILE A 255 1.54 10.60 11.50
N PRO A 256 2.23 11.65 11.96
CA PRO A 256 3.65 11.85 11.68
C PRO A 256 4.54 10.68 12.11
N ASP A 257 4.21 10.02 13.22
CA ASP A 257 4.97 8.89 13.74
C ASP A 257 5.01 7.70 12.77
N HIS A 258 3.99 7.56 11.91
CA HIS A 258 3.95 6.50 10.90
C HIS A 258 4.94 6.69 9.75
N ILE A 259 5.53 7.90 9.61
CA ILE A 259 6.36 8.29 8.45
C ILE A 259 7.73 8.87 8.85
N ASN A 260 8.16 8.68 10.09
CA ASN A 260 9.37 9.27 10.66
C ASN A 260 10.64 9.06 9.82
N SER A 261 10.83 7.86 9.24
CA SER A 261 12.00 7.56 8.39
C SER A 261 12.03 8.43 7.12
N VAL A 262 10.86 8.72 6.54
CA VAL A 262 10.71 9.59 5.36
C VAL A 262 10.95 11.05 5.76
N LEU A 263 10.36 11.53 6.86
CA LEU A 263 10.58 12.88 7.37
C LEU A 263 12.05 13.15 7.66
N HIS A 264 12.76 12.15 8.22
CA HIS A 264 14.20 12.24 8.44
C HIS A 264 14.97 12.45 7.12
N LYS A 265 14.64 11.69 6.08
CA LYS A 265 15.26 11.82 4.75
C LYS A 265 14.95 13.16 4.10
N LEU A 266 13.72 13.66 4.22
CA LEU A 266 13.34 14.98 3.72
C LEU A 266 14.13 16.12 4.42
N LYS A 267 14.39 15.99 5.74
CA LYS A 267 15.28 16.93 6.45
C LYS A 267 16.73 16.85 5.93
N GLN A 268 17.24 15.64 5.66
CA GLN A 268 18.60 15.45 5.14
C GLN A 268 18.80 16.11 3.77
N ILE A 269 17.79 16.10 2.90
CA ILE A 269 17.86 16.77 1.59
C ILE A 269 17.66 18.29 1.67
N GLY A 270 17.48 18.86 2.89
CA GLY A 270 17.40 20.30 3.12
C GLY A 270 15.97 20.84 3.26
N SER A 271 14.92 20.02 3.27
CA SER A 271 13.55 20.49 3.50
C SER A 271 13.36 20.96 4.96
N ARG A 272 12.59 22.03 5.14
CA ARG A 272 12.13 22.47 6.45
C ARG A 272 10.77 21.90 6.73
N LEU A 273 10.61 21.23 7.87
CA LEU A 273 9.37 20.56 8.27
C LEU A 273 8.89 21.16 9.59
N ASP A 274 7.62 21.57 9.64
CA ASP A 274 6.88 21.84 10.86
C ASP A 274 5.87 20.71 11.07
N VAL A 275 6.06 19.95 12.16
CA VAL A 275 5.31 18.71 12.43
C VAL A 275 4.42 18.93 13.64
N LYS A 276 3.10 18.82 13.44
CA LYS A 276 2.07 18.85 14.48
C LYS A 276 1.41 17.48 14.62
N LYS A 277 0.49 17.33 15.56
CA LYS A 277 -0.14 16.04 15.89
C LYS A 277 -0.76 15.31 14.67
N ASN A 278 -1.42 16.05 13.76
CA ASN A 278 -2.13 15.50 12.60
C ASN A 278 -1.90 16.31 11.31
N GLU A 279 -0.80 17.07 11.29
CA GLU A 279 -0.45 17.95 10.19
C GLU A 279 1.07 18.02 10.04
N ILE A 280 1.54 18.08 8.79
CA ILE A 280 2.95 18.32 8.46
C ILE A 280 3.00 19.44 7.42
N ALA A 281 3.63 20.57 7.76
CA ALA A 281 3.96 21.58 6.78
C ALA A 281 5.39 21.34 6.28
N ILE A 282 5.57 21.36 4.96
CA ILE A 282 6.86 21.27 4.29
C ILE A 282 7.13 22.55 3.51
N ARG A 283 8.32 23.10 3.70
CA ARG A 283 8.92 24.08 2.81
C ARG A 283 10.12 23.45 2.15
N ALA A 284 10.05 23.32 0.83
CA ALA A 284 11.10 22.72 0.01
C ALA A 284 12.43 23.48 0.10
N PRO A 285 13.57 22.80 -0.09
CA PRO A 285 14.86 23.46 -0.21
C PRO A 285 14.97 24.15 -1.57
N LYS A 286 15.77 25.23 -1.65
CA LYS A 286 16.14 25.83 -2.93
C LYS A 286 17.00 24.89 -3.78
N LEU A 287 17.76 24.02 -3.15
CA LEU A 287 18.63 23.02 -3.75
C LEU A 287 18.48 21.71 -2.99
N VAL A 288 18.08 20.67 -3.67
CA VAL A 288 17.95 19.33 -3.09
C VAL A 288 19.35 18.77 -2.86
N LEU A 289 19.66 18.40 -1.61
CA LEU A 289 20.94 17.76 -1.27
C LEU A 289 20.86 16.25 -1.50
N PRO A 290 21.98 15.59 -1.84
CA PRO A 290 22.02 14.14 -1.98
C PRO A 290 21.85 13.44 -0.63
N THR A 291 21.26 12.24 -0.65
CA THR A 291 21.17 11.36 0.52
C THR A 291 21.12 9.91 0.10
N ASN A 292 21.64 9.02 0.95
CA ASN A 292 21.57 7.58 0.71
C ASN A 292 20.34 6.97 1.39
N ILE A 293 19.72 5.99 0.72
CA ILE A 293 18.53 5.29 1.19
C ILE A 293 18.77 3.79 1.12
N LYS A 294 18.31 3.08 2.16
CA LYS A 294 18.20 1.63 2.16
C LYS A 294 16.80 1.28 2.63
N THR A 295 16.03 0.59 1.79
CA THR A 295 14.69 0.12 2.18
C THR A 295 14.82 -0.96 3.23
N MET A 296 13.92 -0.97 4.20
CA MET A 296 13.89 -1.96 5.28
C MET A 296 12.45 -2.11 5.80
N PRO A 297 12.10 -3.26 6.41
CA PRO A 297 10.84 -3.40 7.15
C PRO A 297 10.68 -2.27 8.16
N TYR A 298 9.43 -1.91 8.45
CA TYR A 298 9.11 -0.85 9.42
C TYR A 298 9.77 -1.10 10.80
N PRO A 299 10.32 -0.08 11.47
CA PRO A 299 10.24 1.36 11.19
C PRO A 299 11.35 1.89 10.24
N GLY A 300 12.02 1.03 9.49
CA GLY A 300 12.98 1.44 8.48
C GLY A 300 12.34 2.21 7.32
N PHE A 301 13.15 2.57 6.32
CA PHE A 301 12.65 3.31 5.17
C PHE A 301 11.76 2.41 4.30
N PRO A 302 10.48 2.77 4.06
CA PRO A 302 9.54 1.89 3.39
C PRO A 302 9.86 1.75 1.90
N THR A 303 9.82 0.52 1.39
CA THR A 303 10.01 0.23 -0.03
C THR A 303 8.97 0.97 -0.92
N ASP A 304 7.77 1.26 -0.40
CA ASP A 304 6.72 2.00 -1.11
C ASP A 304 7.05 3.50 -1.31
N MET A 305 8.10 4.02 -0.67
CA MET A 305 8.61 5.38 -0.87
C MET A 305 9.92 5.42 -1.69
N GLN A 306 10.45 4.26 -2.05
CA GLN A 306 11.72 4.15 -2.78
C GLN A 306 11.67 4.89 -4.12
N SER A 307 10.65 4.67 -4.93
CA SER A 307 10.54 5.26 -6.27
C SER A 307 10.35 6.78 -6.24
N GLN A 308 9.55 7.31 -5.31
CA GLN A 308 9.33 8.74 -5.14
C GLN A 308 10.64 9.47 -4.80
N PHE A 309 11.45 8.86 -3.92
CA PHE A 309 12.75 9.43 -3.57
C PHE A 309 13.77 9.32 -4.71
N VAL A 310 13.78 8.25 -5.51
CA VAL A 310 14.65 8.16 -6.69
C VAL A 310 14.35 9.31 -7.67
N SER A 311 13.05 9.61 -7.92
CA SER A 311 12.67 10.77 -8.74
C SER A 311 13.14 12.09 -8.14
N LEU A 312 12.94 12.29 -6.84
CA LEU A 312 13.37 13.50 -6.13
C LEU A 312 14.92 13.63 -6.15
N LEU A 313 15.65 12.55 -5.93
CA LEU A 313 17.11 12.54 -5.93
C LEU A 313 17.71 12.68 -7.33
N SER A 314 16.94 12.46 -8.39
CA SER A 314 17.38 12.69 -9.78
C SER A 314 17.70 14.16 -10.07
N ILE A 315 17.18 15.08 -9.25
CA ILE A 315 17.48 16.54 -9.34
C ILE A 315 18.33 17.03 -8.16
N ALA A 316 18.92 16.14 -7.38
CA ALA A 316 19.77 16.52 -6.24
C ALA A 316 21.15 17.05 -6.71
N ASN A 317 21.71 17.97 -5.95
CA ASN A 317 23.06 18.49 -6.22
C ASN A 317 24.12 17.53 -5.66
N GLY A 318 24.38 16.44 -6.37
CA GLY A 318 25.37 15.43 -6.00
C GLY A 318 24.90 13.99 -6.28
N THR A 319 25.64 13.02 -5.74
CA THR A 319 25.38 11.60 -5.96
C THR A 319 24.64 11.01 -4.76
N SER A 320 23.60 10.24 -5.03
CA SER A 320 22.84 9.48 -4.04
C SER A 320 22.85 7.99 -4.38
N ILE A 321 22.78 7.15 -3.36
CA ILE A 321 22.70 5.68 -3.50
C ILE A 321 21.42 5.20 -2.87
N VAL A 322 20.62 4.43 -3.63
CA VAL A 322 19.38 3.82 -3.14
C VAL A 322 19.48 2.31 -3.26
N VAL A 323 19.43 1.62 -2.12
CA VAL A 323 19.49 0.15 -2.03
C VAL A 323 18.10 -0.40 -1.72
N GLU A 324 17.56 -1.22 -2.61
CA GLU A 324 16.28 -1.91 -2.42
C GLU A 324 16.52 -3.32 -1.83
N THR A 325 16.02 -3.58 -0.63
CA THR A 325 16.26 -4.86 0.06
C THR A 325 15.05 -5.78 0.12
N ILE A 326 13.86 -5.25 -0.24
CA ILE A 326 12.60 -5.98 -0.10
C ILE A 326 12.23 -6.68 -1.41
N PHE A 327 12.25 -5.96 -2.55
CA PHE A 327 11.81 -6.48 -3.85
C PHE A 327 12.92 -6.48 -4.90
N GLU A 328 12.92 -7.52 -5.75
CA GLU A 328 13.98 -7.73 -6.73
C GLU A 328 13.90 -6.79 -7.93
N ASN A 329 12.70 -6.46 -8.36
CA ASN A 329 12.44 -5.77 -9.64
C ASN A 329 11.84 -4.37 -9.46
N ARG A 330 12.18 -3.67 -8.37
CA ARG A 330 11.54 -2.40 -7.99
C ARG A 330 12.03 -1.18 -8.80
N PHE A 331 13.03 -1.32 -9.66
CA PHE A 331 13.63 -0.21 -10.44
C PHE A 331 13.13 -0.10 -11.88
N LYS A 332 12.08 -0.81 -12.29
CA LYS A 332 11.58 -0.81 -13.69
C LYS A 332 11.23 0.58 -14.23
N TYR A 333 10.72 1.48 -13.40
CA TYR A 333 10.38 2.85 -13.74
C TYR A 333 11.60 3.73 -14.05
N VAL A 334 12.81 3.32 -13.68
CA VAL A 334 14.05 4.10 -13.86
C VAL A 334 14.34 4.35 -15.34
N ASN A 335 14.00 3.42 -16.23
CA ASN A 335 14.16 3.63 -17.67
C ASN A 335 13.37 4.83 -18.18
N GLU A 336 12.19 5.08 -17.60
CA GLU A 336 11.38 6.25 -17.95
C GLU A 336 11.97 7.54 -17.38
N LEU A 337 12.58 7.51 -16.18
CA LEU A 337 13.34 8.64 -15.65
C LEU A 337 14.56 8.98 -16.51
N ILE A 338 15.29 7.96 -16.99
CA ILE A 338 16.42 8.15 -17.93
C ILE A 338 15.92 8.78 -19.22
N ARG A 339 14.75 8.40 -19.72
CA ARG A 339 14.11 9.03 -20.89
C ARG A 339 13.82 10.54 -20.67
N MET A 340 13.55 10.92 -19.42
CA MET A 340 13.39 12.32 -19.01
C MET A 340 14.72 13.05 -18.76
N GLY A 341 15.86 12.38 -18.95
CA GLY A 341 17.21 12.95 -18.81
C GLY A 341 17.85 12.71 -17.43
N ALA A 342 17.29 11.84 -16.58
CA ALA A 342 17.95 11.46 -15.31
C ALA A 342 19.22 10.63 -15.58
N ASN A 343 20.26 10.84 -14.76
CA ASN A 343 21.49 10.06 -14.79
C ASN A 343 21.48 9.02 -13.66
N ILE A 344 21.04 7.82 -13.99
CA ILE A 344 20.87 6.72 -13.03
C ILE A 344 21.48 5.44 -13.59
N THR A 345 22.33 4.80 -12.80
CA THR A 345 22.87 3.47 -13.08
C THR A 345 22.28 2.46 -12.09
N ILE A 346 21.83 1.32 -12.59
CA ILE A 346 21.34 0.22 -11.76
C ILE A 346 22.34 -0.92 -11.72
N GLU A 347 22.75 -1.32 -10.53
CA GLU A 347 23.60 -2.47 -10.27
C GLU A 347 22.90 -3.42 -9.30
N GLY A 348 22.30 -4.48 -9.82
CA GLY A 348 21.52 -5.43 -9.03
C GLY A 348 20.34 -4.74 -8.33
N ARG A 349 20.39 -4.64 -7.01
CA ARG A 349 19.38 -3.99 -6.16
C ARG A 349 19.80 -2.58 -5.72
N THR A 350 20.73 -1.96 -6.42
CA THR A 350 21.26 -0.63 -6.08
C THR A 350 21.09 0.32 -7.25
N ALA A 351 20.52 1.49 -6.99
CA ALA A 351 20.51 2.62 -7.91
C ALA A 351 21.56 3.65 -7.48
N ILE A 352 22.48 4.00 -8.38
CA ILE A 352 23.41 5.10 -8.24
C ILE A 352 22.86 6.27 -9.05
N ILE A 353 22.51 7.35 -8.38
CA ILE A 353 21.81 8.51 -8.95
C ILE A 353 22.77 9.69 -8.93
N GLN A 354 23.20 10.15 -10.08
CA GLN A 354 23.91 11.41 -10.23
C GLN A 354 22.88 12.48 -10.58
N GLY A 355 22.57 13.33 -9.62
CA GLY A 355 21.55 14.36 -9.82
C GLY A 355 21.88 15.29 -10.96
N VAL A 356 20.87 15.63 -11.77
CA VAL A 356 20.98 16.53 -12.91
C VAL A 356 20.38 17.90 -12.60
N HIS A 357 20.83 18.91 -13.28
CA HIS A 357 20.32 20.28 -13.07
C HIS A 357 18.82 20.40 -13.41
N LYS A 358 18.33 19.62 -14.37
CA LYS A 358 16.94 19.60 -14.82
C LYS A 358 16.56 18.28 -15.45
N LEU A 359 15.31 17.90 -15.31
CA LEU A 359 14.64 16.89 -16.12
C LEU A 359 13.87 17.58 -17.25
N ASN A 360 13.57 16.84 -18.33
CA ASN A 360 12.79 17.33 -19.46
C ASN A 360 11.48 16.55 -19.56
N GLY A 361 10.42 17.22 -20.00
CA GLY A 361 9.16 16.58 -20.34
C GLY A 361 9.36 15.49 -21.41
N ALA A 362 8.63 14.38 -21.30
CA ALA A 362 8.75 13.23 -22.19
C ALA A 362 7.44 12.43 -22.31
N ILE A 363 7.37 11.57 -23.33
CA ILE A 363 6.32 10.55 -23.42
C ILE A 363 6.84 9.32 -22.67
N ILE A 364 6.15 8.95 -21.59
CA ILE A 364 6.54 7.92 -20.65
C ILE A 364 5.37 7.01 -20.27
N GLU A 365 5.69 5.81 -19.79
CA GLU A 365 4.70 4.80 -19.42
C GLU A 365 4.90 4.32 -17.98
N THR A 366 3.82 4.26 -17.19
CA THR A 366 3.86 3.62 -15.90
C THR A 366 3.40 2.15 -15.99
N LYS A 367 4.04 1.29 -15.20
CA LYS A 367 3.77 -0.16 -15.12
C LYS A 367 3.43 -0.64 -13.71
N ASP A 368 3.55 0.24 -12.73
CA ASP A 368 3.19 -0.04 -11.33
C ASP A 368 2.75 1.24 -10.60
N LEU A 369 2.06 1.06 -9.49
CA LEU A 369 1.49 2.12 -8.67
C LEU A 369 2.54 3.15 -8.20
N ARG A 370 3.63 2.70 -7.60
CA ARG A 370 4.62 3.59 -6.96
C ARG A 370 5.60 4.18 -7.95
N GLY A 371 5.97 3.39 -8.98
CA GLY A 371 6.69 3.91 -10.14
C GLY A 371 5.89 4.99 -10.87
N GLY A 372 4.59 4.81 -11.03
CA GLY A 372 3.71 5.83 -11.60
C GLY A 372 3.73 7.14 -10.81
N ALA A 373 3.61 7.08 -9.49
CA ALA A 373 3.72 8.27 -8.63
C ALA A 373 5.10 8.96 -8.77
N ALA A 374 6.17 8.18 -8.86
CA ALA A 374 7.52 8.68 -9.10
C ALA A 374 7.64 9.43 -10.44
N LEU A 375 7.01 8.92 -11.50
CA LEU A 375 7.00 9.56 -12.82
C LEU A 375 6.18 10.87 -12.81
N VAL A 376 5.10 10.94 -12.03
CA VAL A 376 4.37 12.22 -11.84
C VAL A 376 5.23 13.25 -11.10
N ILE A 377 5.96 12.83 -10.04
CA ILE A 377 6.91 13.70 -9.33
C ILE A 377 7.96 14.24 -10.30
N ALA A 378 8.59 13.38 -11.09
CA ALA A 378 9.58 13.77 -12.09
C ALA A 378 9.00 14.72 -13.13
N SER A 379 7.79 14.46 -13.62
CA SER A 379 7.12 15.28 -14.64
C SER A 379 6.77 16.69 -14.14
N LEU A 380 6.32 16.82 -12.88
CA LEU A 380 6.03 18.12 -12.27
C LEU A 380 7.30 18.93 -11.99
N ALA A 381 8.43 18.26 -11.72
CA ALA A 381 9.74 18.89 -11.55
C ALA A 381 10.46 19.20 -12.88
N ALA A 382 10.03 18.58 -13.99
CA ALA A 382 10.67 18.71 -15.31
C ALA A 382 10.39 20.07 -15.97
N GLN A 383 11.15 20.38 -17.02
CA GLN A 383 10.85 21.48 -17.93
C GLN A 383 10.05 20.97 -19.14
N GLY A 384 8.94 21.63 -19.45
CA GLY A 384 8.07 21.28 -20.57
C GLY A 384 6.96 20.30 -20.20
N GLU A 385 6.33 19.72 -21.21
CA GLU A 385 5.17 18.84 -21.07
C GLU A 385 5.58 17.37 -21.07
N SER A 386 4.99 16.59 -20.16
CA SER A 386 5.07 15.13 -20.15
C SER A 386 3.72 14.50 -20.44
N LYS A 387 3.73 13.40 -21.21
CA LYS A 387 2.57 12.54 -21.41
C LYS A 387 2.82 11.20 -20.73
N ILE A 388 1.99 10.84 -19.75
CA ILE A 388 2.11 9.61 -18.96
C ILE A 388 0.97 8.66 -19.31
N SER A 389 1.28 7.50 -19.85
CA SER A 389 0.33 6.41 -20.11
C SER A 389 0.34 5.37 -18.98
N GLY A 390 -0.68 4.47 -18.95
CA GLY A 390 -0.80 3.44 -17.91
C GLY A 390 -1.24 3.99 -16.55
N VAL A 391 -1.88 5.15 -16.51
CA VAL A 391 -2.23 5.86 -15.27
C VAL A 391 -3.28 5.17 -14.41
N ASN A 392 -3.98 4.17 -14.94
CA ASN A 392 -4.86 3.30 -14.16
C ASN A 392 -4.15 2.60 -12.98
N TYR A 393 -2.83 2.37 -13.06
CA TYR A 393 -2.06 1.87 -11.93
C TYR A 393 -2.06 2.83 -10.72
N LEU A 394 -2.08 4.15 -10.96
CA LEU A 394 -2.12 5.15 -9.89
C LEU A 394 -3.46 5.14 -9.13
N GLU A 395 -4.57 4.90 -9.83
CA GLU A 395 -5.92 4.86 -9.27
C GLU A 395 -6.14 3.65 -8.34
N ARG A 396 -5.23 2.68 -8.37
CA ARG A 396 -5.21 1.56 -7.43
C ARG A 396 -4.85 1.96 -6.00
N GLY A 397 -4.23 3.13 -5.79
CA GLY A 397 -3.75 3.50 -4.46
C GLY A 397 -3.69 4.98 -4.16
N TYR A 398 -4.09 5.86 -5.08
CA TYR A 398 -4.19 7.30 -4.84
C TYR A 398 -5.59 7.78 -5.19
N GLU A 399 -6.32 8.18 -4.17
CA GLU A 399 -7.67 8.71 -4.32
C GLU A 399 -7.64 10.16 -4.81
N ASN A 400 -8.40 10.45 -5.89
CA ASN A 400 -8.54 11.81 -6.46
C ASN A 400 -7.18 12.48 -6.75
N PHE A 401 -6.20 11.70 -7.21
CA PHE A 401 -4.80 12.16 -7.32
C PHE A 401 -4.64 13.42 -8.17
N VAL A 402 -5.26 13.46 -9.36
CA VAL A 402 -5.21 14.62 -10.25
C VAL A 402 -5.86 15.84 -9.60
N GLN A 403 -7.05 15.70 -9.02
CA GLN A 403 -7.77 16.78 -8.38
C GLN A 403 -6.99 17.37 -7.19
N LYS A 404 -6.42 16.51 -6.33
CA LYS A 404 -5.58 16.94 -5.20
C LYS A 404 -4.33 17.70 -5.69
N LEU A 405 -3.70 17.25 -6.78
CA LEU A 405 -2.57 17.96 -7.39
C LEU A 405 -2.98 19.32 -7.97
N GLN A 406 -4.12 19.39 -8.64
CA GLN A 406 -4.65 20.66 -9.18
C GLN A 406 -4.96 21.66 -8.06
N LEU A 407 -5.49 21.21 -6.91
CA LEU A 407 -5.70 22.06 -5.73
C LEU A 407 -4.39 22.66 -5.19
N LEU A 408 -3.25 21.97 -5.38
CA LEU A 408 -1.92 22.46 -5.05
C LEU A 408 -1.29 23.31 -6.15
N GLY A 409 -2.00 23.60 -7.24
CA GLY A 409 -1.51 24.41 -8.35
C GLY A 409 -0.77 23.63 -9.45
N ALA A 410 -0.80 22.30 -9.43
CA ALA A 410 -0.23 21.51 -10.52
C ALA A 410 -1.03 21.69 -11.81
N LYS A 411 -0.33 21.83 -12.93
CA LYS A 411 -0.92 21.77 -14.26
C LYS A 411 -0.90 20.32 -14.76
N ILE A 412 -1.92 19.59 -14.43
CA ILE A 412 -2.11 18.19 -14.78
C ILE A 412 -3.55 17.96 -15.23
N ILE A 413 -3.75 17.22 -16.31
CA ILE A 413 -5.08 16.83 -16.77
C ILE A 413 -5.11 15.34 -17.11
N LYS A 414 -6.26 14.71 -16.89
CA LYS A 414 -6.56 13.34 -17.32
C LYS A 414 -7.25 13.41 -18.69
N THR A 415 -6.73 12.69 -19.67
CA THR A 415 -7.24 12.65 -21.04
C THR A 415 -7.58 11.23 -21.47
N TRP A 416 -8.61 11.11 -22.34
CA TRP A 416 -8.99 9.84 -22.95
C TRP A 416 -8.55 9.84 -24.41
N TYR A 417 -7.69 8.90 -24.78
CA TYR A 417 -7.44 8.67 -26.20
C TYR A 417 -8.29 7.48 -26.67
N THR A 418 -9.29 7.76 -27.52
CA THR A 418 -9.83 6.75 -28.42
C THR A 418 -8.78 6.47 -29.47
N CYS A 419 -8.19 5.28 -29.49
CA CYS A 419 -7.46 4.81 -30.67
C CYS A 419 -8.44 4.90 -31.84
N LYS A 420 -8.24 5.83 -32.77
CA LYS A 420 -8.80 5.68 -34.11
C LYS A 420 -8.02 4.50 -34.73
N MET A 421 -8.70 3.32 -34.83
CA MET A 421 -8.27 2.24 -35.70
C MET A 421 -8.27 2.74 -37.15
#